data_e431916067d1fb69a42219893e0f303e
#
_entry.id   e431916067d1fb69a42219893e0f303e
#
_cell.length_a   1.000
_cell.length_b   1.000
_cell.length_c   1.000
_cell.angle_alpha   90.00
_cell.angle_beta   90.00
_cell.angle_gamma   90.00
#
_symmetry.space_group_name_H-M   'P 1'
#
loop_
_entity.id
_entity.type
_entity.pdbx_description
1 polymer ?
#
loop_
_entity_poly.entity_id
_entity_poly.type
_entity_poly.pdbx_seq_one_letter_code
_entity_poly.pdbx_strand_id
1 'polypeptide(L)'
;MEKDNLPDASLTSNQLQKYAEDLAKVYQSEREKSKDLEAANQQLLKYADDLNKTVLELKEAYLDTIHRLALAAEYKDEDTGEHIIRMSRYCALIAEKLGLPAEEVKNILYASPMHDIGKIGIPDTILMKTGKLTEEEFEIMKTHTIIGANLLAHSRAEILQVAEQIAISHHEKWNGTGYPKGLSDDQIPLVGRIAGLADVFDALTSRRPYKEPYPIEEACEIIKKERGKHFDPDVVDVFMENIDEILKIKEEVDSADNALRSGFARSVRD
;
A
#
# COMPACT_ATOMS: atom_id res chain seq x y z
N MET A 1 50.47 -74.42 -27.99
CA MET A 1 49.28 -74.55 -27.16
C MET A 1 49.62 -73.83 -25.85
N GLU A 2 49.42 -72.50 -25.84
CA GLU A 2 49.49 -71.67 -24.63
C GLU A 2 48.20 -71.82 -23.93
N LYS A 3 48.23 -72.26 -22.63
CA LYS A 3 47.09 -72.27 -21.74
C LYS A 3 46.98 -70.86 -21.20
N ASP A 4 45.93 -70.15 -21.58
CA ASP A 4 45.50 -68.93 -20.94
C ASP A 4 45.29 -69.16 -19.44
N ASN A 5 46.18 -68.64 -18.65
CA ASN A 5 46.00 -68.54 -17.19
C ASN A 5 45.07 -67.38 -16.91
N LEU A 6 43.76 -67.63 -16.85
CA LEU A 6 42.80 -66.71 -16.23
C LEU A 6 43.17 -66.64 -14.76
N PRO A 7 43.29 -65.45 -14.17
CA PRO A 7 43.51 -65.27 -12.75
C PRO A 7 42.33 -65.84 -11.98
N ASP A 8 42.59 -66.66 -10.98
CA ASP A 8 41.67 -67.28 -10.07
C ASP A 8 40.93 -66.11 -9.28
N ALA A 9 39.72 -65.80 -9.75
CA ALA A 9 38.91 -64.72 -9.20
C ALA A 9 38.10 -65.13 -7.97
N SER A 10 38.46 -66.23 -7.31
CA SER A 10 37.82 -66.66 -6.07
C SER A 10 38.40 -65.93 -4.88
N LEU A 11 37.60 -65.00 -4.32
CA LEU A 11 37.90 -64.35 -3.05
C LEU A 11 37.93 -65.42 -1.95
N THR A 12 38.98 -65.40 -1.12
CA THR A 12 39.06 -66.32 0.04
C THR A 12 37.92 -65.98 1.02
N SER A 13 37.46 -67.00 1.78
CA SER A 13 36.37 -66.80 2.78
C SER A 13 36.62 -65.63 3.72
N ASN A 14 37.89 -65.43 4.12
CA ASN A 14 38.27 -64.31 4.99
C ASN A 14 38.16 -62.93 4.33
N GLN A 15 38.43 -62.88 3.01
CA GLN A 15 38.25 -61.61 2.24
C GLN A 15 36.77 -61.26 2.11
N LEU A 16 35.93 -62.23 1.80
CA LEU A 16 34.47 -62.05 1.73
C LEU A 16 33.88 -61.58 3.08
N GLN A 17 34.31 -62.16 4.20
CA GLN A 17 33.89 -61.78 5.53
C GLN A 17 34.29 -60.33 5.82
N LYS A 18 35.52 -59.92 5.51
CA LYS A 18 36.02 -58.57 5.71
C LYS A 18 35.21 -57.54 4.87
N TYR A 19 34.92 -57.84 3.58
CA TYR A 19 34.07 -57.00 2.75
C TYR A 19 32.66 -56.84 3.31
N ALA A 20 32.06 -57.93 3.85
CA ALA A 20 30.75 -57.89 4.47
C ALA A 20 30.74 -56.98 5.72
N GLU A 21 31.77 -57.06 6.56
CA GLU A 21 31.90 -56.19 7.75
C GLU A 21 32.11 -54.73 7.35
N ASP A 22 32.92 -54.42 6.36
CA ASP A 22 33.16 -53.06 5.91
C ASP A 22 31.91 -52.48 5.22
N LEU A 23 31.19 -53.30 4.44
CA LEU A 23 29.91 -52.89 3.82
C LEU A 23 28.84 -52.61 4.92
N ALA A 24 28.77 -53.42 5.95
CA ALA A 24 27.83 -53.20 7.08
C ALA A 24 28.14 -51.90 7.80
N LYS A 25 29.40 -51.55 8.04
CA LYS A 25 29.81 -50.25 8.61
C LYS A 25 29.41 -49.07 7.75
N VAL A 26 29.67 -49.16 6.44
CA VAL A 26 29.27 -48.13 5.48
C VAL A 26 27.75 -47.94 5.46
N TYR A 27 27.01 -49.04 5.39
CA TYR A 27 25.56 -49.00 5.42
C TYR A 27 25.00 -48.38 6.71
N GLN A 28 25.59 -48.72 7.86
CA GLN A 28 25.18 -48.12 9.14
C GLN A 28 25.48 -46.61 9.18
N SER A 29 26.67 -46.18 8.73
CA SER A 29 27.05 -44.79 8.64
C SER A 29 26.10 -44.00 7.71
N GLU A 30 25.79 -44.57 6.54
CA GLU A 30 24.83 -43.90 5.60
C GLU A 30 23.44 -43.82 6.18
N ARG A 31 22.98 -44.83 6.95
CA ARG A 31 21.70 -44.80 7.62
C ARG A 31 21.64 -43.73 8.74
N GLU A 32 22.74 -43.54 9.48
CA GLU A 32 22.85 -42.47 10.46
C GLU A 32 22.82 -41.08 9.83
N LYS A 33 23.63 -40.87 8.77
CA LYS A 33 23.61 -39.62 8.00
C LYS A 33 22.24 -39.31 7.40
N SER A 34 21.53 -40.32 6.91
CA SER A 34 20.17 -40.15 6.38
C SER A 34 19.19 -39.66 7.45
N LYS A 35 19.27 -40.20 8.68
CA LYS A 35 18.46 -39.75 9.80
C LYS A 35 18.80 -38.33 10.24
N ASP A 36 20.08 -37.97 10.27
CA ASP A 36 20.54 -36.64 10.63
C ASP A 36 20.08 -35.61 9.60
N LEU A 37 20.16 -36.00 8.31
CA LEU A 37 19.66 -35.14 7.21
C LEU A 37 18.14 -34.96 7.28
N GLU A 38 17.39 -36.01 7.61
CA GLU A 38 15.94 -35.92 7.77
C GLU A 38 15.56 -35.01 8.95
N ALA A 39 16.25 -35.12 10.08
CA ALA A 39 16.06 -34.25 11.23
C ALA A 39 16.40 -32.78 10.90
N ALA A 40 17.51 -32.55 10.20
CA ALA A 40 17.91 -31.21 9.76
C ALA A 40 16.88 -30.59 8.78
N ASN A 41 16.35 -31.40 7.85
CA ASN A 41 15.30 -30.96 6.92
C ASN A 41 14.00 -30.56 7.64
N GLN A 42 13.57 -31.36 8.63
CA GLN A 42 12.41 -31.02 9.46
C GLN A 42 12.62 -29.71 10.23
N GLN A 43 13.83 -29.51 10.75
CA GLN A 43 14.19 -28.25 11.44
C GLN A 43 14.18 -27.04 10.50
N LEU A 44 14.69 -27.18 9.29
CA LEU A 44 14.67 -26.13 8.27
C LEU A 44 13.25 -25.76 7.83
N LEU A 45 12.37 -26.74 7.66
CA LEU A 45 10.97 -26.50 7.35
C LEU A 45 10.27 -25.69 8.47
N LYS A 46 10.55 -26.04 9.72
CA LYS A 46 10.03 -25.28 10.86
C LYS A 46 10.55 -23.83 10.88
N TYR A 47 11.85 -23.63 10.67
CA TYR A 47 12.39 -22.27 10.60
C TYR A 47 11.81 -21.46 9.44
N ALA A 48 11.55 -22.07 8.28
CA ALA A 48 10.92 -21.42 7.16
C ALA A 48 9.48 -20.96 7.48
N ASP A 49 8.71 -21.79 8.19
CA ASP A 49 7.36 -21.43 8.63
C ASP A 49 7.38 -20.30 9.67
N ASP A 50 8.22 -20.41 10.70
CA ASP A 50 8.38 -19.38 11.73
C ASP A 50 8.84 -18.04 11.10
N LEU A 51 9.75 -18.08 10.11
CA LEU A 51 10.21 -16.89 9.40
C LEU A 51 9.08 -16.25 8.60
N ASN A 52 8.31 -17.05 7.85
CA ASN A 52 7.18 -16.54 7.06
C ASN A 52 6.15 -15.85 7.97
N LYS A 53 5.83 -16.46 9.12
CA LYS A 53 4.92 -15.86 10.09
C LYS A 53 5.45 -14.52 10.61
N THR A 54 6.72 -14.46 10.99
CA THR A 54 7.36 -13.23 11.48
C THR A 54 7.36 -12.13 10.43
N VAL A 55 7.61 -12.47 9.16
CA VAL A 55 7.58 -11.51 8.04
C VAL A 55 6.17 -10.95 7.85
N LEU A 56 5.12 -11.79 7.96
CA LEU A 56 3.74 -11.33 7.85
C LEU A 56 3.36 -10.40 9.01
N GLU A 57 3.68 -10.76 10.24
CA GLU A 57 3.43 -9.93 11.44
C GLU A 57 4.16 -8.57 11.34
N LEU A 58 5.41 -8.57 10.86
CA LEU A 58 6.18 -7.33 10.65
C LEU A 58 5.54 -6.46 9.57
N LYS A 59 5.05 -7.07 8.49
CA LYS A 59 4.37 -6.33 7.41
C LYS A 59 3.07 -5.69 7.90
N GLU A 60 2.28 -6.40 8.68
CA GLU A 60 1.05 -5.86 9.28
C GLU A 60 1.35 -4.70 10.24
N ALA A 61 2.34 -4.85 11.12
CA ALA A 61 2.75 -3.78 12.04
C ALA A 61 3.28 -2.54 11.30
N TYR A 62 4.01 -2.74 10.20
CA TYR A 62 4.49 -1.66 9.35
C TYR A 62 3.34 -0.89 8.70
N LEU A 63 2.35 -1.59 8.12
CA LEU A 63 1.19 -0.98 7.50
C LEU A 63 0.30 -0.25 8.52
N ASP A 64 0.09 -0.82 9.72
CA ASP A 64 -0.63 -0.16 10.80
C ASP A 64 0.08 1.13 11.24
N THR A 65 1.42 1.12 11.32
CA THR A 65 2.21 2.31 11.65
C THR A 65 2.04 3.42 10.60
N ILE A 66 2.13 3.08 9.30
CA ILE A 66 1.88 4.02 8.20
C ILE A 66 0.49 4.65 8.33
N HIS A 67 -0.53 3.81 8.51
CA HIS A 67 -1.90 4.27 8.65
C HIS A 67 -2.08 5.23 9.84
N ARG A 68 -1.50 4.91 11.00
CA ARG A 68 -1.55 5.78 12.18
C ARG A 68 -0.84 7.11 11.99
N LEU A 69 0.28 7.13 11.26
CA LEU A 69 0.97 8.38 10.93
C LEU A 69 0.15 9.26 9.98
N ALA A 70 -0.47 8.66 8.96
CA ALA A 70 -1.38 9.37 8.07
C ALA A 70 -2.58 9.94 8.84
N LEU A 71 -3.20 9.13 9.69
CA LEU A 71 -4.31 9.55 10.56
C LEU A 71 -3.90 10.69 11.50
N ALA A 72 -2.71 10.63 12.09
CA ALA A 72 -2.22 11.70 12.98
C ALA A 72 -2.00 13.04 12.24
N ALA A 73 -1.60 12.99 10.98
CA ALA A 73 -1.48 14.19 10.15
C ALA A 73 -2.86 14.78 9.81
N GLU A 74 -3.83 13.92 9.50
CA GLU A 74 -5.21 14.30 9.19
C GLU A 74 -5.93 14.95 10.38
N TYR A 75 -5.72 14.43 11.59
CA TYR A 75 -6.28 15.04 12.82
C TYR A 75 -5.83 16.49 13.04
N LYS A 76 -4.76 16.93 12.40
CA LYS A 76 -4.33 18.33 12.48
C LYS A 76 -5.23 19.27 11.69
N ASP A 77 -5.90 18.78 10.64
CA ASP A 77 -6.74 19.56 9.71
C ASP A 77 -8.27 19.44 10.01
N GLU A 78 -8.67 18.87 11.14
CA GLU A 78 -10.09 18.62 11.51
C GLU A 78 -10.85 17.66 10.58
N ASP A 79 -10.21 17.05 9.58
CA ASP A 79 -10.84 16.02 8.76
C ASP A 79 -10.98 14.70 9.52
N THR A 80 -11.94 13.90 9.12
CA THR A 80 -12.25 12.66 9.82
C THR A 80 -11.39 11.52 9.25
N GLY A 81 -10.98 10.56 10.10
CA GLY A 81 -10.21 9.40 9.65
C GLY A 81 -10.89 8.57 8.55
N GLU A 82 -12.20 8.76 8.35
CA GLU A 82 -12.96 8.13 7.27
C GLU A 82 -12.56 8.63 5.88
N HIS A 83 -12.19 9.91 5.76
CA HIS A 83 -11.71 10.49 4.50
C HIS A 83 -10.56 9.67 3.93
N ILE A 84 -9.51 9.45 4.72
CA ILE A 84 -8.33 8.71 4.25
C ILE A 84 -8.66 7.26 3.89
N ILE A 85 -9.62 6.63 4.58
CA ILE A 85 -10.07 5.26 4.26
C ILE A 85 -10.85 5.25 2.93
N ARG A 86 -11.81 6.17 2.75
CA ARG A 86 -12.58 6.25 1.49
C ARG A 86 -11.67 6.56 0.32
N MET A 87 -10.88 7.62 0.43
CA MET A 87 -9.94 8.09 -0.60
C MET A 87 -8.97 6.99 -1.02
N SER A 88 -8.37 6.25 -0.06
CA SER A 88 -7.46 5.15 -0.37
C SER A 88 -8.13 4.00 -1.13
N ARG A 89 -9.36 3.66 -0.78
CA ARG A 89 -10.13 2.62 -1.47
C ARG A 89 -10.59 3.08 -2.86
N TYR A 90 -10.94 4.35 -3.03
CA TYR A 90 -11.23 4.92 -4.36
C TYR A 90 -10.00 4.86 -5.25
N CYS A 91 -8.84 5.28 -4.76
CA CYS A 91 -7.59 5.22 -5.51
C CYS A 91 -7.25 3.80 -5.96
N ALA A 92 -7.38 2.82 -5.05
CA ALA A 92 -7.11 1.41 -5.36
C ALA A 92 -8.08 0.87 -6.42
N LEU A 93 -9.38 1.17 -6.31
CA LEU A 93 -10.38 0.75 -7.30
C LEU A 93 -10.09 1.35 -8.68
N ILE A 94 -9.83 2.65 -8.75
CA ILE A 94 -9.49 3.32 -10.03
C ILE A 94 -8.23 2.70 -10.63
N ALA A 95 -7.19 2.46 -9.84
CA ALA A 95 -5.96 1.84 -10.30
C ALA A 95 -6.17 0.41 -10.84
N GLU A 96 -6.99 -0.40 -10.16
CA GLU A 96 -7.38 -1.73 -10.60
C GLU A 96 -8.14 -1.69 -11.94
N LYS A 97 -9.11 -0.80 -12.08
CA LYS A 97 -9.91 -0.64 -13.29
C LYS A 97 -9.10 -0.04 -14.47
N LEU A 98 -8.05 0.70 -14.19
CA LEU A 98 -7.05 1.12 -15.18
C LEU A 98 -6.11 -0.04 -15.60
N GLY A 99 -6.19 -1.20 -14.95
CA GLY A 99 -5.41 -2.39 -15.29
C GLY A 99 -4.01 -2.44 -14.69
N LEU A 100 -3.74 -1.69 -13.61
CA LEU A 100 -2.45 -1.75 -12.93
C LEU A 100 -2.24 -3.14 -12.28
N PRO A 101 -0.97 -3.61 -12.18
CA PRO A 101 -0.63 -4.83 -11.46
C PRO A 101 -1.10 -4.81 -10.00
N ALA A 102 -1.51 -5.96 -9.45
CA ALA A 102 -2.07 -6.05 -8.10
C ALA A 102 -1.16 -5.50 -6.99
N GLU A 103 0.17 -5.60 -7.13
CA GLU A 103 1.11 -5.03 -6.15
C GLU A 103 1.16 -3.50 -6.24
N GLU A 104 1.04 -2.92 -7.43
CA GLU A 104 0.93 -1.46 -7.60
C GLU A 104 -0.38 -0.94 -7.03
N VAL A 105 -1.51 -1.60 -7.29
CA VAL A 105 -2.81 -1.27 -6.68
C VAL A 105 -2.71 -1.28 -5.16
N LYS A 106 -2.05 -2.28 -4.60
CA LYS A 106 -1.83 -2.38 -3.16
C LYS A 106 -0.92 -1.28 -2.61
N ASN A 107 0.16 -0.94 -3.33
CA ASN A 107 1.02 0.17 -2.95
C ASN A 107 0.24 1.49 -2.95
N ILE A 108 -0.64 1.74 -3.94
CA ILE A 108 -1.51 2.91 -4.00
C ILE A 108 -2.49 2.94 -2.82
N LEU A 109 -3.13 1.80 -2.49
CA LEU A 109 -4.03 1.68 -1.35
C LEU A 109 -3.40 2.16 -0.04
N TYR A 110 -2.15 1.77 0.22
CA TYR A 110 -1.46 2.13 1.46
C TYR A 110 -0.71 3.46 1.41
N ALA A 111 -0.40 3.96 0.21
CA ALA A 111 0.31 5.22 0.02
C ALA A 111 -0.61 6.44 0.03
N SER A 112 -1.79 6.34 -0.57
CA SER A 112 -2.70 7.47 -0.75
C SER A 112 -3.20 8.13 0.56
N PRO A 113 -3.31 7.45 1.71
CA PRO A 113 -3.57 8.12 2.99
C PRO A 113 -2.55 9.20 3.38
N MET A 114 -1.34 9.14 2.82
CA MET A 114 -0.25 10.08 3.16
C MET A 114 -0.19 11.29 2.23
N HIS A 115 -1.17 11.51 1.33
CA HIS A 115 -1.15 12.63 0.39
C HIS A 115 -0.95 13.99 1.07
N ASP A 116 -1.56 14.16 2.21
CA ASP A 116 -1.59 15.40 3.00
C ASP A 116 -0.68 15.41 4.24
N ILE A 117 0.24 14.43 4.37
CA ILE A 117 1.12 14.33 5.55
C ILE A 117 1.96 15.60 5.79
N GLY A 118 2.22 16.37 4.74
CA GLY A 118 2.95 17.62 4.82
C GLY A 118 2.20 18.75 5.53
N LYS A 119 0.90 18.65 5.77
CA LYS A 119 0.12 19.60 6.57
C LYS A 119 0.67 19.73 8.00
N ILE A 120 1.40 18.74 8.47
CA ILE A 120 2.10 18.79 9.76
C ILE A 120 3.09 19.98 9.86
N GLY A 121 3.65 20.39 8.73
CA GLY A 121 4.57 21.51 8.62
C GLY A 121 3.91 22.88 8.37
N ILE A 122 2.60 22.94 8.18
CA ILE A 122 1.87 24.19 7.96
C ILE A 122 1.55 24.83 9.33
N PRO A 123 1.74 26.16 9.49
CA PRO A 123 1.39 26.87 10.71
C PRO A 123 -0.12 26.77 11.02
N ASP A 124 -0.46 26.52 12.29
CA ASP A 124 -1.88 26.37 12.72
C ASP A 124 -2.72 27.63 12.44
N THR A 125 -2.10 28.81 12.47
CA THR A 125 -2.76 30.09 12.12
C THR A 125 -3.26 30.15 10.67
N ILE A 126 -2.67 29.34 9.79
CA ILE A 126 -3.07 29.21 8.38
C ILE A 126 -3.98 28.00 8.21
N LEU A 127 -3.57 26.85 8.73
CA LEU A 127 -4.29 25.58 8.57
C LEU A 127 -5.71 25.64 9.18
N MET A 128 -5.82 26.19 10.42
CA MET A 128 -7.08 26.27 11.18
C MET A 128 -7.85 27.58 10.93
N LYS A 129 -7.50 28.34 9.89
CA LYS A 129 -8.16 29.63 9.64
C LYS A 129 -9.59 29.44 9.17
N THR A 130 -10.55 30.01 9.90
CA THR A 130 -12.00 29.91 9.62
C THR A 130 -12.49 30.76 8.43
N GLY A 131 -11.60 31.46 7.72
CA GLY A 131 -11.94 32.32 6.59
C GLY A 131 -11.13 31.97 5.34
N LYS A 132 -11.34 32.74 4.27
CA LYS A 132 -10.53 32.59 3.06
C LYS A 132 -9.06 32.93 3.37
N LEU A 133 -8.16 32.12 2.86
CA LEU A 133 -6.72 32.42 2.89
C LEU A 133 -6.43 33.63 1.99
N THR A 134 -5.47 34.47 2.39
CA THR A 134 -4.87 35.45 1.47
C THR A 134 -4.00 34.74 0.43
N GLU A 135 -3.55 35.48 -0.58
CA GLU A 135 -2.65 34.89 -1.60
C GLU A 135 -1.35 34.37 -0.95
N GLU A 136 -0.75 35.13 -0.02
CA GLU A 136 0.46 34.75 0.67
C GLU A 136 0.24 33.52 1.58
N GLU A 137 -0.88 33.46 2.29
CA GLU A 137 -1.24 32.31 3.12
C GLU A 137 -1.49 31.07 2.26
N PHE A 138 -2.10 31.25 1.09
CA PHE A 138 -2.31 30.15 0.16
C PHE A 138 -1.00 29.62 -0.44
N GLU A 139 -0.03 30.50 -0.74
CA GLU A 139 1.33 30.07 -1.13
C GLU A 139 2.00 29.22 -0.05
N ILE A 140 1.84 29.59 1.23
CA ILE A 140 2.33 28.77 2.35
C ILE A 140 1.56 27.45 2.42
N MET A 141 0.24 27.46 2.29
CA MET A 141 -0.58 26.23 2.29
C MET A 141 -0.11 25.25 1.20
N LYS A 142 0.15 25.72 -0.02
CA LYS A 142 0.64 24.86 -1.11
C LYS A 142 1.95 24.12 -0.78
N THR A 143 2.74 24.64 0.15
CA THR A 143 4.01 23.99 0.53
C THR A 143 3.83 22.65 1.22
N HIS A 144 2.59 22.27 1.70
CA HIS A 144 2.37 20.95 2.26
C HIS A 144 2.74 19.82 1.29
N THR A 145 2.56 20.03 -0.02
CA THR A 145 2.93 19.04 -1.04
C THR A 145 4.44 18.78 -1.05
N ILE A 146 5.24 19.85 -0.95
CA ILE A 146 6.71 19.78 -0.92
C ILE A 146 7.19 19.20 0.42
N ILE A 147 6.60 19.66 1.53
CA ILE A 147 6.93 19.18 2.87
C ILE A 147 6.62 17.68 2.96
N GLY A 148 5.44 17.24 2.48
CA GLY A 148 5.04 15.85 2.46
C GLY A 148 6.00 14.98 1.65
N ALA A 149 6.34 15.41 0.43
CA ALA A 149 7.30 14.71 -0.40
C ALA A 149 8.68 14.60 0.29
N ASN A 150 9.16 15.68 0.91
CA ASN A 150 10.43 15.66 1.62
C ASN A 150 10.43 14.73 2.85
N LEU A 151 9.31 14.63 3.58
CA LEU A 151 9.16 13.71 4.70
C LEU A 151 9.23 12.25 4.27
N LEU A 152 8.75 11.95 3.07
CA LEU A 152 8.67 10.60 2.50
C LEU A 152 9.89 10.22 1.66
N ALA A 153 10.72 11.21 1.27
CA ALA A 153 11.83 11.05 0.36
C ALA A 153 12.90 10.07 0.88
N HIS A 154 13.69 9.55 -0.07
CA HIS A 154 14.83 8.66 0.20
C HIS A 154 14.49 7.31 0.84
N SER A 155 13.23 6.93 0.91
CA SER A 155 12.83 5.60 1.36
C SER A 155 13.15 4.53 0.31
N ARG A 156 13.52 3.31 0.79
CA ARG A 156 13.64 2.12 -0.05
C ARG A 156 12.31 1.34 -0.15
N ALA A 157 11.34 1.69 0.65
CA ALA A 157 10.03 1.04 0.65
C ALA A 157 9.17 1.60 -0.48
N GLU A 158 8.70 0.74 -1.38
CA GLU A 158 7.89 1.12 -2.55
C GLU A 158 6.65 1.93 -2.17
N ILE A 159 5.96 1.54 -1.09
CA ILE A 159 4.79 2.28 -0.58
C ILE A 159 5.14 3.75 -0.30
N LEU A 160 6.29 4.02 0.33
CA LEU A 160 6.70 5.39 0.65
C LEU A 160 7.18 6.16 -0.59
N GLN A 161 7.73 5.48 -1.59
CA GLN A 161 8.07 6.11 -2.88
C GLN A 161 6.80 6.51 -3.65
N VAL A 162 5.76 5.66 -3.64
CA VAL A 162 4.45 5.99 -4.21
C VAL A 162 3.80 7.14 -3.43
N ALA A 163 3.87 7.13 -2.10
CA ALA A 163 3.35 8.21 -1.26
C ALA A 163 4.07 9.55 -1.50
N GLU A 164 5.39 9.55 -1.71
CA GLU A 164 6.14 10.75 -2.12
C GLU A 164 5.62 11.33 -3.43
N GLN A 165 5.38 10.46 -4.44
CA GLN A 165 4.82 10.88 -5.72
C GLN A 165 3.40 11.45 -5.57
N ILE A 166 2.56 10.83 -4.76
CA ILE A 166 1.21 11.31 -4.48
C ILE A 166 1.29 12.67 -3.78
N ALA A 167 2.05 12.78 -2.69
CA ALA A 167 2.16 14.01 -1.91
C ALA A 167 2.59 15.21 -2.75
N ILE A 168 3.56 15.03 -3.69
CA ILE A 168 4.06 16.12 -4.52
C ILE A 168 3.13 16.46 -5.69
N SER A 169 2.18 15.60 -6.07
CA SER A 169 1.48 15.77 -7.35
C SER A 169 -0.04 15.68 -7.31
N HIS A 170 -0.67 15.37 -6.17
CA HIS A 170 -2.14 15.26 -6.09
C HIS A 170 -2.89 16.58 -6.32
N HIS A 171 -2.21 17.71 -6.24
CA HIS A 171 -2.74 19.04 -6.59
C HIS A 171 -2.28 19.58 -7.94
N GLU A 172 -1.52 18.79 -8.70
CA GLU A 172 -1.29 19.11 -10.10
C GLU A 172 -2.58 18.95 -10.89
N LYS A 173 -2.73 19.73 -11.96
CA LYS A 173 -3.92 19.70 -12.82
C LYS A 173 -3.52 19.33 -14.23
N TRP A 174 -4.33 18.53 -14.90
CA TRP A 174 -4.07 18.04 -16.24
C TRP A 174 -3.66 19.15 -17.23
N ASN A 175 -4.24 20.34 -17.10
CA ASN A 175 -3.95 21.49 -17.95
C ASN A 175 -2.74 22.34 -17.51
N GLY A 176 -1.95 21.89 -16.53
CA GLY A 176 -0.75 22.59 -16.05
C GLY A 176 -1.00 23.78 -15.13
N THR A 177 -2.25 24.02 -14.70
CA THR A 177 -2.56 25.14 -13.79
C THR A 177 -2.52 24.74 -12.32
N GLY A 178 -2.05 23.53 -12.01
CA GLY A 178 -1.88 22.99 -10.66
C GLY A 178 -0.62 23.46 -9.96
N TYR A 179 -0.30 22.82 -8.85
CA TYR A 179 0.89 23.09 -8.06
C TYR A 179 1.45 21.79 -7.44
N PRO A 180 2.71 21.75 -7.00
CA PRO A 180 3.67 22.86 -6.87
C PRO A 180 4.52 23.11 -8.12
N LYS A 181 4.55 22.17 -9.09
CA LYS A 181 5.45 22.25 -10.25
C LYS A 181 4.77 22.74 -11.53
N GLY A 182 3.43 22.78 -11.56
CA GLY A 182 2.67 23.11 -12.78
C GLY A 182 2.84 22.06 -13.87
N LEU A 183 2.94 20.80 -13.52
CA LEU A 183 3.02 19.69 -14.48
C LEU A 183 1.70 19.56 -15.23
N SER A 184 1.76 19.16 -16.52
CA SER A 184 0.59 18.94 -17.35
C SER A 184 0.59 17.52 -17.95
N ASP A 185 -0.58 17.06 -18.31
CA ASP A 185 -0.78 15.80 -19.03
C ASP A 185 -0.05 14.63 -18.35
N ASP A 186 0.60 13.78 -19.12
CA ASP A 186 1.35 12.61 -18.65
C ASP A 186 2.63 12.93 -17.86
N GLN A 187 3.02 14.20 -17.75
CA GLN A 187 4.10 14.60 -16.84
C GLN A 187 3.71 14.44 -15.37
N ILE A 188 2.40 14.47 -15.09
CA ILE A 188 1.86 14.19 -13.74
C ILE A 188 1.91 12.68 -13.52
N PRO A 189 2.56 12.19 -12.45
CA PRO A 189 2.52 10.77 -12.11
C PRO A 189 1.08 10.24 -12.05
N LEU A 190 0.81 9.08 -12.63
CA LEU A 190 -0.53 8.48 -12.66
C LEU A 190 -1.15 8.38 -11.26
N VAL A 191 -0.34 8.01 -10.26
CA VAL A 191 -0.78 7.92 -8.86
C VAL A 191 -1.25 9.27 -8.30
N GLY A 192 -0.64 10.38 -8.73
CA GLY A 192 -1.08 11.74 -8.38
C GLY A 192 -2.38 12.13 -9.08
N ARG A 193 -2.54 11.76 -10.37
CA ARG A 193 -3.78 12.00 -11.13
C ARG A 193 -4.97 11.26 -10.52
N ILE A 194 -4.77 10.00 -10.11
CA ILE A 194 -5.77 9.18 -9.41
C ILE A 194 -6.12 9.79 -8.06
N ALA A 195 -5.10 10.13 -7.25
CA ALA A 195 -5.28 10.68 -5.91
C ALA A 195 -6.01 12.02 -5.93
N GLY A 196 -5.64 12.92 -6.85
CA GLY A 196 -6.29 14.24 -6.98
C GLY A 196 -7.77 14.14 -7.34
N LEU A 197 -8.19 13.18 -8.18
CA LEU A 197 -9.60 12.97 -8.47
C LEU A 197 -10.34 12.40 -7.25
N ALA A 198 -9.77 11.38 -6.61
CA ALA A 198 -10.36 10.71 -5.44
C ALA A 198 -10.55 11.69 -4.26
N ASP A 199 -9.54 12.52 -3.98
CA ASP A 199 -9.59 13.55 -2.93
C ASP A 199 -10.70 14.57 -3.22
N VAL A 200 -10.75 15.13 -4.42
CA VAL A 200 -11.79 16.10 -4.79
C VAL A 200 -13.19 15.48 -4.72
N PHE A 201 -13.37 14.24 -5.17
CA PHE A 201 -14.67 13.57 -5.07
C PHE A 201 -15.10 13.38 -3.61
N ASP A 202 -14.19 12.90 -2.75
CA ASP A 202 -14.50 12.76 -1.33
C ASP A 202 -14.80 14.11 -0.68
N ALA A 203 -14.02 15.15 -0.99
CA ALA A 203 -14.24 16.50 -0.52
C ALA A 203 -15.59 17.12 -0.96
N LEU A 204 -16.09 16.77 -2.14
CA LEU A 204 -17.39 17.21 -2.63
C LEU A 204 -18.54 16.48 -1.94
N THR A 205 -18.38 15.19 -1.67
CA THR A 205 -19.46 14.29 -1.25
C THR A 205 -19.49 13.99 0.25
N SER A 206 -18.51 14.49 1.01
CA SER A 206 -18.43 14.32 2.46
C SER A 206 -18.79 15.59 3.21
N ARG A 207 -19.36 15.43 4.40
CA ARG A 207 -19.71 16.54 5.27
C ARG A 207 -18.44 17.15 5.86
N ARG A 208 -18.30 18.46 5.73
CA ARG A 208 -17.23 19.25 6.37
C ARG A 208 -17.81 20.26 7.36
N PRO A 209 -17.06 20.73 8.37
CA PRO A 209 -17.58 21.65 9.40
C PRO A 209 -18.26 22.91 8.85
N TYR A 210 -17.83 23.34 7.65
CA TYR A 210 -18.28 24.60 7.03
C TYR A 210 -19.05 24.41 5.73
N LYS A 211 -19.35 23.15 5.31
CA LYS A 211 -19.99 22.88 4.03
C LYS A 211 -20.80 21.59 4.05
N GLU A 212 -22.06 21.68 3.68
CA GLU A 212 -22.89 20.50 3.42
C GLU A 212 -22.38 19.79 2.13
N PRO A 213 -22.46 18.44 2.09
CA PRO A 213 -22.05 17.67 0.92
C PRO A 213 -22.91 18.00 -0.30
N TYR A 214 -22.30 18.00 -1.47
CA TYR A 214 -23.05 18.03 -2.73
C TYR A 214 -23.81 16.70 -2.94
N PRO A 215 -24.99 16.75 -3.59
CA PRO A 215 -25.58 15.53 -4.13
C PRO A 215 -24.60 14.81 -5.06
N ILE A 216 -24.66 13.49 -5.05
CA ILE A 216 -23.71 12.65 -5.85
C ILE A 216 -23.75 13.03 -7.33
N GLU A 217 -24.95 13.24 -7.87
CA GLU A 217 -25.15 13.61 -9.27
C GLU A 217 -24.45 14.93 -9.59
N GLU A 218 -24.53 15.91 -8.69
CA GLU A 218 -23.89 17.22 -8.87
C GLU A 218 -22.36 17.09 -8.80
N ALA A 219 -21.83 16.31 -7.84
CA ALA A 219 -20.39 16.03 -7.74
C ALA A 219 -19.86 15.35 -9.01
N CYS A 220 -20.58 14.38 -9.55
CA CYS A 220 -20.24 13.70 -10.80
C CYS A 220 -20.23 14.69 -11.98
N GLU A 221 -21.21 15.60 -12.06
CA GLU A 221 -21.23 16.60 -13.12
C GLU A 221 -20.10 17.63 -13.00
N ILE A 222 -19.68 17.99 -11.79
CA ILE A 222 -18.48 18.82 -11.57
C ILE A 222 -17.24 18.11 -12.12
N ILE A 223 -17.03 16.83 -11.76
CA ILE A 223 -15.89 16.04 -12.23
C ILE A 223 -15.89 15.92 -13.76
N LYS A 224 -17.02 15.62 -14.37
CA LYS A 224 -17.14 15.54 -15.84
C LYS A 224 -16.79 16.86 -16.54
N LYS A 225 -17.21 18.00 -16.00
CA LYS A 225 -16.88 19.33 -16.54
C LYS A 225 -15.40 19.67 -16.47
N GLU A 226 -14.70 19.09 -15.51
CA GLU A 226 -13.26 19.29 -15.29
C GLU A 226 -12.40 18.23 -15.99
N ARG A 227 -12.99 17.29 -16.74
CA ARG A 227 -12.30 16.32 -17.59
C ARG A 227 -11.43 17.02 -18.64
N GLY A 228 -10.14 16.66 -18.70
CA GLY A 228 -9.17 17.30 -19.61
C GLY A 228 -8.73 18.70 -19.19
N LYS A 229 -9.14 19.17 -17.98
CA LYS A 229 -8.71 20.45 -17.39
C LYS A 229 -8.05 20.22 -16.04
N HIS A 230 -8.83 19.92 -15.02
CA HIS A 230 -8.34 19.54 -13.71
C HIS A 230 -7.87 18.10 -13.73
N PHE A 231 -8.70 17.21 -14.26
CA PHE A 231 -8.51 15.77 -14.20
C PHE A 231 -8.11 15.17 -15.54
N ASP A 232 -7.29 14.11 -15.45
CA ASP A 232 -6.95 13.22 -16.54
C ASP A 232 -8.23 12.63 -17.16
N PRO A 233 -8.41 12.72 -18.49
CA PRO A 233 -9.57 12.16 -19.17
C PRO A 233 -9.79 10.65 -18.92
N ASP A 234 -8.72 9.86 -18.95
CA ASP A 234 -8.81 8.40 -18.80
C ASP A 234 -9.18 8.01 -17.36
N VAL A 235 -8.62 8.74 -16.38
CA VAL A 235 -8.96 8.54 -14.96
C VAL A 235 -10.43 8.92 -14.70
N VAL A 236 -10.93 10.01 -15.30
CA VAL A 236 -12.35 10.40 -15.18
C VAL A 236 -13.26 9.37 -15.81
N ASP A 237 -12.93 8.88 -17.01
CA ASP A 237 -13.76 7.92 -17.72
C ASP A 237 -13.88 6.61 -16.91
N VAL A 238 -12.76 6.06 -16.44
CA VAL A 238 -12.76 4.87 -15.59
C VAL A 238 -13.51 5.10 -14.26
N PHE A 239 -13.33 6.26 -13.61
CA PHE A 239 -14.06 6.61 -12.40
C PHE A 239 -15.56 6.62 -12.64
N MET A 240 -16.02 7.25 -13.72
CA MET A 240 -17.45 7.36 -14.06
C MET A 240 -18.07 6.02 -14.47
N GLU A 241 -17.34 5.18 -15.18
CA GLU A 241 -17.77 3.81 -15.53
C GLU A 241 -17.95 2.91 -14.30
N ASN A 242 -17.25 3.20 -13.22
CA ASN A 242 -17.29 2.39 -11.99
C ASN A 242 -17.90 3.14 -10.79
N ILE A 243 -18.71 4.15 -11.05
CA ILE A 243 -19.30 5.02 -10.00
C ILE A 243 -20.09 4.23 -8.95
N ASP A 244 -20.81 3.19 -9.35
CA ASP A 244 -21.58 2.35 -8.42
C ASP A 244 -20.69 1.64 -7.41
N GLU A 245 -19.49 1.16 -7.82
CA GLU A 245 -18.52 0.55 -6.92
C GLU A 245 -17.90 1.60 -5.98
N ILE A 246 -17.63 2.81 -6.46
CA ILE A 246 -17.17 3.95 -5.66
C ILE A 246 -18.20 4.30 -4.58
N LEU A 247 -19.48 4.38 -4.94
CA LEU A 247 -20.57 4.70 -4.00
C LEU A 247 -20.74 3.60 -2.95
N LYS A 248 -20.60 2.34 -3.34
CA LYS A 248 -20.62 1.22 -2.39
C LYS A 248 -19.50 1.32 -1.37
N ILE A 249 -18.27 1.68 -1.78
CA ILE A 249 -17.16 1.93 -0.85
C ILE A 249 -17.54 3.02 0.14
N LYS A 250 -18.13 4.12 -0.36
CA LYS A 250 -18.57 5.23 0.49
C LYS A 250 -19.57 4.79 1.54
N GLU A 251 -20.61 4.09 1.15
CA GLU A 251 -21.64 3.56 2.04
C GLU A 251 -21.07 2.61 3.11
N GLU A 252 -20.18 1.73 2.72
CA GLU A 252 -19.52 0.78 3.64
C GLU A 252 -18.75 1.51 4.74
N VAL A 253 -17.95 2.52 4.37
CA VAL A 253 -17.12 3.28 5.32
C VAL A 253 -17.99 4.14 6.22
N ASP A 254 -18.94 4.88 5.66
CA ASP A 254 -19.85 5.76 6.42
C ASP A 254 -20.73 4.95 7.40
N SER A 255 -21.14 3.72 7.03
CA SER A 255 -21.93 2.83 7.88
C SER A 255 -21.12 2.25 9.04
N ALA A 256 -19.86 1.89 8.80
CA ALA A 256 -18.95 1.36 9.84
C ALA A 256 -18.68 2.38 10.94
N ASP A 257 -18.48 3.64 10.58
CA ASP A 257 -18.28 4.74 11.55
C ASP A 257 -19.53 4.99 12.38
N ASN A 258 -20.69 5.07 11.77
CA ASN A 258 -21.96 5.27 12.47
C ASN A 258 -22.21 4.17 13.52
N ALA A 259 -21.80 2.92 13.23
CA ALA A 259 -21.88 1.81 14.17
C ALA A 259 -20.91 1.98 15.34
N LEU A 260 -19.67 2.40 15.09
CA LEU A 260 -18.67 2.66 16.12
C LEU A 260 -19.08 3.84 17.03
N ARG A 261 -19.50 4.95 16.47
CA ARG A 261 -19.97 6.14 17.23
C ARG A 261 -21.20 5.83 18.08
N SER A 262 -22.13 5.04 17.56
CA SER A 262 -23.34 4.63 18.31
C SER A 262 -23.00 3.65 19.46
N GLY A 263 -22.02 2.76 19.26
CA GLY A 263 -21.49 1.86 20.30
C GLY A 263 -20.78 2.62 21.41
N PHE A 264 -19.93 3.59 21.07
CA PHE A 264 -19.23 4.43 22.05
C PHE A 264 -20.18 5.31 22.87
N ALA A 265 -21.17 5.90 22.22
CA ALA A 265 -22.19 6.73 22.90
C ALA A 265 -23.07 5.94 23.92
N ARG A 266 -23.19 4.63 23.72
CA ARG A 266 -23.83 3.73 24.69
C ARG A 266 -22.92 3.39 25.87
N SER A 267 -21.62 3.14 25.60
CA SER A 267 -20.66 2.75 26.65
C SER A 267 -20.27 3.91 27.59
N VAL A 268 -20.52 5.15 27.22
CA VAL A 268 -20.27 6.37 28.07
C VAL A 268 -21.47 6.74 28.93
N ARG A 269 -22.63 6.10 28.73
CA ARG A 269 -23.87 6.34 29.49
C ARG A 269 -24.16 5.26 30.54
N ASP A 270 -23.42 4.16 30.52
CA ASP A 270 -23.45 3.10 31.54
C ASP A 270 -22.22 3.22 32.45
#